data_4160e8c82dc6479da73389b31a44fa69
#
_entry.id   4160e8c82dc6479da73389b31a44fa69
#
_cell.length_a   1.000
_cell.length_b   1.000
_cell.length_c   1.000
_cell.angle_alpha   90.00
_cell.angle_beta   90.00
_cell.angle_gamma   90.00
#
_symmetry.space_group_name_H-M   'P 1'
#
loop_
_entity.id
_entity.type
_entity.pdbx_description
1 polymer ?
#
loop_
_entity_poly.entity_id
_entity_poly.type
_entity_poly.pdbx_seq_one_letter_code
_entity_poly.pdbx_strand_id
1 'polypeptide(L)'
;IDEAHMLSKSAFNAFLKTLEEPPKHCIFILATTEKEKIIPTILSRCQIFDFKRISEENIYNYLHSLAKKENINTEKESLFLIANHADGALRDALSIFDKVHSFCGEKWTKEKVLETLHSLDEDRISIFIKNITEQNIPQVLIEFDTVLENGFEGENLISGLIDYYRNIMMCQNPISLQLIKSSAKSKEIINDFASFYSTNQVLKILQILSN
;
A
#
# COMPACT_ATOMS: atom_id res chain seq x y z
N ILE A 1 -18.92 -11.09 15.81
CA ILE A 1 -18.09 -12.20 15.29
C ILE A 1 -17.18 -11.58 14.25
N ASP A 2 -15.90 -11.54 14.56
CA ASP A 2 -14.86 -11.09 13.64
C ASP A 2 -14.38 -12.27 12.79
N GLU A 3 -13.89 -11.99 11.60
CA GLU A 3 -13.46 -13.00 10.59
C GLU A 3 -14.49 -14.13 10.42
N ALA A 4 -15.74 -13.74 10.26
CA ALA A 4 -16.86 -14.66 10.25
C ALA A 4 -16.74 -15.77 9.19
N HIS A 5 -15.98 -15.55 8.11
CA HIS A 5 -15.72 -16.56 7.07
C HIS A 5 -14.92 -17.77 7.58
N MET A 6 -14.26 -17.66 8.74
CA MET A 6 -13.54 -18.77 9.40
C MET A 6 -14.47 -19.74 10.12
N LEU A 7 -15.76 -19.41 10.28
CA LEU A 7 -16.73 -20.32 10.87
C LEU A 7 -16.93 -21.56 9.99
N SER A 8 -17.00 -22.73 10.62
CA SER A 8 -17.34 -23.96 9.91
C SER A 8 -18.78 -23.93 9.38
N LYS A 9 -19.07 -24.72 8.34
CA LYS A 9 -20.44 -24.87 7.82
C LYS A 9 -21.44 -25.32 8.89
N SER A 10 -21.02 -26.19 9.81
CA SER A 10 -21.86 -26.64 10.93
C SER A 10 -22.16 -25.51 11.92
N ALA A 11 -21.17 -24.64 12.20
CA ALA A 11 -21.36 -23.47 13.05
C ALA A 11 -22.33 -22.47 12.39
N PHE A 12 -22.20 -22.20 11.10
CA PHE A 12 -23.14 -21.36 10.36
C PHE A 12 -24.57 -21.92 10.42
N ASN A 13 -24.73 -23.23 10.22
CA ASN A 13 -26.05 -23.88 10.27
C ASN A 13 -26.67 -23.79 11.67
N ALA A 14 -25.88 -23.96 12.72
CA ALA A 14 -26.37 -23.78 14.11
C ALA A 14 -26.81 -22.33 14.39
N PHE A 15 -26.06 -21.36 13.79
CA PHE A 15 -26.29 -19.92 13.96
C PHE A 15 -27.55 -19.44 13.22
N LEU A 16 -27.97 -20.12 12.13
CA LEU A 16 -29.17 -19.77 11.35
C LEU A 16 -30.42 -19.66 12.22
N LYS A 17 -30.64 -20.61 13.15
CA LYS A 17 -31.81 -20.59 14.05
C LYS A 17 -31.87 -19.32 14.89
N THR A 18 -30.72 -18.86 15.38
CA THR A 18 -30.62 -17.65 16.19
C THR A 18 -30.76 -16.38 15.36
N LEU A 19 -30.36 -16.41 14.08
CA LEU A 19 -30.55 -15.28 13.16
C LEU A 19 -32.01 -15.17 12.68
N GLU A 20 -32.73 -16.26 12.59
CA GLU A 20 -34.18 -16.26 12.22
C GLU A 20 -35.06 -15.68 13.33
N GLU A 21 -34.75 -16.03 14.57
CA GLU A 21 -35.49 -15.55 15.74
C GLU A 21 -34.52 -15.00 16.82
N PRO A 22 -33.90 -13.84 16.55
CA PRO A 22 -32.93 -13.26 17.47
C PRO A 22 -33.66 -12.77 18.75
N PRO A 23 -33.05 -12.93 19.93
CA PRO A 23 -33.56 -12.32 21.15
C PRO A 23 -33.69 -10.81 20.99
N LYS A 24 -34.76 -10.19 21.46
CA LYS A 24 -35.08 -8.76 21.27
C LYS A 24 -33.96 -7.78 21.67
N HIS A 25 -33.07 -8.20 22.56
CA HIS A 25 -31.98 -7.41 23.10
C HIS A 25 -30.62 -7.74 22.45
N CYS A 26 -30.58 -8.64 21.44
CA CYS A 26 -29.35 -9.05 20.77
C CYS A 26 -29.24 -8.45 19.36
N ILE A 27 -28.06 -7.89 19.06
CA ILE A 27 -27.66 -7.49 17.72
C ILE A 27 -26.43 -8.32 17.35
N PHE A 28 -26.49 -8.96 16.19
CA PHE A 28 -25.36 -9.73 15.67
C PHE A 28 -24.63 -8.91 14.62
N ILE A 29 -23.32 -8.73 14.80
CA ILE A 29 -22.43 -8.09 13.84
C ILE A 29 -21.44 -9.15 13.38
N LEU A 30 -21.46 -9.43 12.08
CA LEU A 30 -20.51 -10.33 11.41
C LEU A 30 -19.55 -9.45 10.59
N ALA A 31 -18.27 -9.51 10.90
CA ALA A 31 -17.22 -8.84 10.14
C ALA A 31 -16.43 -9.87 9.34
N THR A 32 -16.13 -9.57 8.09
CA THR A 32 -15.36 -10.46 7.22
C THR A 32 -14.66 -9.68 6.12
N THR A 33 -13.46 -10.12 5.73
CA THR A 33 -12.76 -9.67 4.54
C THR A 33 -13.18 -10.42 3.28
N GLU A 34 -13.85 -11.58 3.43
CA GLU A 34 -14.22 -12.49 2.34
C GLU A 34 -15.72 -12.80 2.38
N LYS A 35 -16.53 -11.84 1.91
CA LYS A 35 -17.99 -11.94 1.90
C LYS A 35 -18.50 -13.15 1.11
N GLU A 36 -17.80 -13.51 0.03
CA GLU A 36 -18.14 -14.65 -0.85
C GLU A 36 -18.02 -16.01 -0.16
N LYS A 37 -17.26 -16.10 0.94
CA LYS A 37 -17.18 -17.33 1.76
C LYS A 37 -18.34 -17.47 2.76
N ILE A 38 -19.11 -16.42 2.99
CA ILE A 38 -20.30 -16.47 3.85
C ILE A 38 -21.44 -17.14 3.06
N ILE A 39 -22.09 -18.13 3.69
CA ILE A 39 -23.18 -18.84 3.02
C ILE A 39 -24.38 -17.91 2.70
N PRO A 40 -25.00 -18.04 1.50
CA PRO A 40 -26.07 -17.14 1.07
C PRO A 40 -27.26 -17.03 2.03
N THR A 41 -27.55 -18.11 2.75
CA THR A 41 -28.63 -18.15 3.74
C THR A 41 -28.38 -17.22 4.94
N ILE A 42 -27.14 -16.94 5.31
CA ILE A 42 -26.77 -15.94 6.32
C ILE A 42 -26.88 -14.54 5.71
N LEU A 43 -26.29 -14.33 4.52
CA LEU A 43 -26.30 -13.04 3.86
C LEU A 43 -27.72 -12.50 3.63
N SER A 44 -28.67 -13.39 3.29
CA SER A 44 -30.08 -13.01 3.08
C SER A 44 -30.83 -12.54 4.34
N ARG A 45 -30.25 -12.78 5.52
CA ARG A 45 -30.81 -12.39 6.82
C ARG A 45 -30.05 -11.27 7.50
N CYS A 46 -29.00 -10.76 6.85
CA CYS A 46 -28.17 -9.68 7.36
C CYS A 46 -28.31 -8.43 6.49
N GLN A 47 -28.24 -7.27 7.12
CA GLN A 47 -27.98 -6.03 6.40
C GLN A 47 -26.48 -5.97 6.08
N ILE A 48 -26.17 -5.76 4.81
CA ILE A 48 -24.78 -5.77 4.34
C ILE A 48 -24.28 -4.34 4.27
N PHE A 49 -23.09 -4.09 4.85
CA PHE A 49 -22.35 -2.84 4.78
C PHE A 49 -20.98 -3.12 4.19
N ASP A 50 -20.73 -2.65 2.99
CA ASP A 50 -19.43 -2.78 2.33
C ASP A 50 -18.55 -1.57 2.69
N PHE A 51 -17.48 -1.81 3.45
CA PHE A 51 -16.49 -0.81 3.81
C PHE A 51 -15.40 -0.72 2.74
N LYS A 52 -15.12 0.49 2.31
CA LYS A 52 -14.04 0.77 1.35
C LYS A 52 -12.74 1.09 2.08
N ARG A 53 -11.62 0.93 1.38
CA ARG A 53 -10.32 1.45 1.85
C ARG A 53 -10.42 2.96 2.09
N ILE A 54 -9.77 3.41 3.13
CA ILE A 54 -9.68 4.85 3.44
C ILE A 54 -8.70 5.49 2.45
N SER A 55 -9.04 6.67 1.93
CA SER A 55 -8.14 7.37 1.02
C SER A 55 -6.85 7.80 1.75
N GLU A 56 -5.73 7.81 1.04
CA GLU A 56 -4.43 8.26 1.57
C GLU A 56 -4.53 9.68 2.17
N GLU A 57 -5.29 10.57 1.52
CA GLU A 57 -5.51 11.92 2.01
C GLU A 57 -6.20 11.94 3.38
N ASN A 58 -7.21 11.09 3.58
CA ASN A 58 -7.90 10.99 4.85
C ASN A 58 -7.00 10.38 5.94
N ILE A 59 -6.19 9.36 5.60
CA ILE A 59 -5.20 8.80 6.51
C ILE A 59 -4.17 9.86 6.87
N TYR A 60 -3.60 10.56 5.87
CA TYR A 60 -2.67 11.66 6.10
C TYR A 60 -3.23 12.72 7.04
N ASN A 61 -4.47 13.20 6.78
CA ASN A 61 -5.10 14.22 7.60
C ASN A 61 -5.29 13.76 9.06
N TYR A 62 -5.64 12.49 9.24
CA TYR A 62 -5.75 11.88 10.56
C TYR A 62 -4.40 11.81 11.27
N LEU A 63 -3.35 11.27 10.59
CA LEU A 63 -2.00 11.20 11.13
C LEU A 63 -1.42 12.59 11.45
N HIS A 64 -1.70 13.58 10.60
CA HIS A 64 -1.28 14.96 10.86
C HIS A 64 -1.93 15.55 12.12
N SER A 65 -3.22 15.25 12.34
CA SER A 65 -3.90 15.66 13.56
C SER A 65 -3.34 14.97 14.81
N LEU A 66 -2.94 13.70 14.67
CA LEU A 66 -2.32 12.90 15.72
C LEU A 66 -0.93 13.44 16.06
N ALA A 67 -0.08 13.65 15.05
CA ALA A 67 1.26 14.21 15.22
C ALA A 67 1.24 15.56 15.96
N LYS A 68 0.25 16.43 15.66
CA LYS A 68 0.05 17.69 16.38
C LYS A 68 -0.32 17.49 17.85
N LYS A 69 -1.16 16.51 18.16
CA LYS A 69 -1.57 16.21 19.55
C LYS A 69 -0.40 15.66 20.39
N GLU A 70 0.44 14.85 19.75
CA GLU A 70 1.62 14.24 20.37
C GLU A 70 2.86 15.16 20.32
N ASN A 71 2.73 16.41 19.81
CA ASN A 71 3.82 17.39 19.65
C ASN A 71 5.01 16.88 18.83
N ILE A 72 4.73 16.03 17.84
CA ILE A 72 5.74 15.48 16.95
C ILE A 72 6.01 16.47 15.80
N ASN A 73 7.30 16.84 15.63
CA ASN A 73 7.73 17.68 14.51
C ASN A 73 8.02 16.79 13.29
N THR A 74 7.13 16.80 12.32
CA THR A 74 7.20 15.93 11.13
C THR A 74 7.07 16.72 9.85
N GLU A 75 7.81 16.32 8.83
CA GLU A 75 7.64 16.80 7.46
C GLU A 75 6.36 16.23 6.87
N LYS A 76 5.75 16.97 5.95
CA LYS A 76 4.52 16.57 5.26
C LYS A 76 4.71 15.27 4.51
N GLU A 77 5.84 15.13 3.83
CA GLU A 77 6.25 13.97 3.03
C GLU A 77 6.34 12.71 3.88
N SER A 78 6.82 12.82 5.11
CA SER A 78 6.93 11.72 6.08
C SER A 78 5.58 11.09 6.40
N LEU A 79 4.55 11.91 6.62
CA LEU A 79 3.20 11.43 6.90
C LEU A 79 2.51 10.85 5.66
N PHE A 80 2.81 11.40 4.46
CA PHE A 80 2.33 10.82 3.21
C PHE A 80 2.93 9.45 2.94
N LEU A 81 4.22 9.24 3.24
CA LEU A 81 4.85 7.92 3.13
C LEU A 81 4.13 6.88 4.00
N ILE A 82 3.81 7.23 5.24
CA ILE A 82 3.07 6.33 6.14
C ILE A 82 1.67 6.06 5.59
N ALA A 83 0.97 7.08 5.13
CA ALA A 83 -0.39 6.95 4.58
C ALA A 83 -0.42 6.07 3.32
N ASN A 84 0.60 6.18 2.47
CA ASN A 84 0.75 5.35 1.27
C ASN A 84 1.02 3.89 1.63
N HIS A 85 1.97 3.63 2.56
CA HIS A 85 2.29 2.28 3.03
C HIS A 85 1.12 1.54 3.70
N ALA A 86 0.20 2.30 4.30
CA ALA A 86 -0.96 1.73 4.98
C ALA A 86 -2.04 1.19 4.01
N ASP A 87 -1.93 1.48 2.72
CA ASP A 87 -2.82 0.98 1.64
C ASP A 87 -4.31 1.02 2.02
N GLY A 88 -4.73 2.11 2.64
CA GLY A 88 -6.13 2.33 3.02
C GLY A 88 -6.57 1.69 4.33
N ALA A 89 -5.66 1.06 5.09
CA ALA A 89 -5.92 0.47 6.40
C ALA A 89 -5.44 1.40 7.53
N LEU A 90 -6.36 2.02 8.26
CA LEU A 90 -6.01 2.95 9.35
C LEU A 90 -5.25 2.25 10.49
N ARG A 91 -5.55 0.99 10.75
CA ARG A 91 -4.85 0.19 11.77
C ARG A 91 -3.37 0.06 11.44
N ASP A 92 -3.05 -0.23 10.18
CA ASP A 92 -1.67 -0.36 9.71
C ASP A 92 -0.97 1.00 9.73
N ALA A 93 -1.68 2.07 9.32
CA ALA A 93 -1.16 3.44 9.41
C ALA A 93 -0.74 3.80 10.83
N LEU A 94 -1.55 3.47 11.84
CA LEU A 94 -1.24 3.73 13.25
C LEU A 94 -0.08 2.86 13.75
N SER A 95 -0.05 1.58 13.38
CA SER A 95 1.06 0.69 13.75
C SER A 95 2.39 1.17 13.15
N ILE A 96 2.37 1.64 11.90
CA ILE A 96 3.53 2.25 11.26
C ILE A 96 3.92 3.56 11.95
N PHE A 97 2.94 4.41 12.28
CA PHE A 97 3.16 5.67 12.99
C PHE A 97 3.87 5.44 14.32
N ASP A 98 3.41 4.48 15.13
CA ASP A 98 4.01 4.13 16.41
C ASP A 98 5.43 3.59 16.25
N LYS A 99 5.67 2.75 15.23
CA LYS A 99 7.00 2.24 14.87
C LYS A 99 7.95 3.38 14.52
N VAL A 100 7.51 4.30 13.66
CA VAL A 100 8.30 5.47 13.24
C VAL A 100 8.58 6.39 14.44
N HIS A 101 7.59 6.63 15.31
CA HIS A 101 7.75 7.43 16.50
C HIS A 101 8.81 6.84 17.44
N SER A 102 8.77 5.53 17.64
CA SER A 102 9.73 4.82 18.48
C SER A 102 11.17 4.91 17.95
N PHE A 103 11.33 4.98 16.62
CA PHE A 103 12.64 5.00 15.96
C PHE A 103 13.18 6.42 15.77
N CYS A 104 12.34 7.36 15.35
CA CYS A 104 12.72 8.73 15.00
C CYS A 104 12.66 9.70 16.18
N GLY A 105 11.95 9.35 17.26
CA GLY A 105 11.67 10.25 18.38
C GLY A 105 10.75 11.41 17.97
N GLU A 106 11.05 12.62 18.46
CA GLU A 106 10.20 13.80 18.28
C GLU A 106 10.37 14.51 16.91
N LYS A 107 11.42 14.16 16.15
CA LYS A 107 11.71 14.82 14.86
C LYS A 107 11.80 13.80 13.74
N TRP A 108 10.84 13.86 12.81
CA TRP A 108 10.75 12.97 11.66
C TRP A 108 11.15 13.68 10.38
N THR A 109 12.13 13.13 9.69
CA THR A 109 12.47 13.51 8.32
C THR A 109 12.07 12.40 7.36
N LYS A 110 11.91 12.74 6.08
CA LYS A 110 11.57 11.77 5.03
C LYS A 110 12.54 10.58 5.04
N GLU A 111 13.85 10.85 5.15
CA GLU A 111 14.90 9.84 5.10
C GLU A 111 14.78 8.83 6.25
N LYS A 112 14.57 9.32 7.49
CA LYS A 112 14.41 8.45 8.66
C LYS A 112 13.17 7.59 8.58
N VAL A 113 12.08 8.14 8.03
CA VAL A 113 10.85 7.36 7.84
C VAL A 113 11.05 6.28 6.79
N LEU A 114 11.68 6.58 5.65
CA LEU A 114 12.03 5.60 4.62
C LEU A 114 12.90 4.48 5.18
N GLU A 115 13.92 4.82 5.96
CA GLU A 115 14.79 3.86 6.64
C GLU A 115 13.98 2.95 7.58
N THR A 116 13.09 3.53 8.41
CA THR A 116 12.25 2.76 9.33
C THR A 116 11.25 1.83 8.62
N LEU A 117 10.78 2.25 7.46
CA LEU A 117 9.85 1.47 6.62
C LEU A 117 10.57 0.45 5.74
N HIS A 118 11.91 0.45 5.72
CA HIS A 118 12.71 -0.32 4.77
C HIS A 118 12.23 -0.10 3.32
N SER A 119 11.82 1.14 3.01
CA SER A 119 11.31 1.52 1.70
C SER A 119 12.36 2.25 0.90
N LEU A 120 12.50 1.88 -0.36
CA LEU A 120 13.40 2.56 -1.28
C LEU A 120 12.77 3.87 -1.74
N ASP A 121 13.58 4.95 -1.74
CA ASP A 121 13.14 6.24 -2.29
C ASP A 121 12.92 6.12 -3.82
N GLU A 122 11.95 6.88 -4.35
CA GLU A 122 11.71 6.99 -5.79
C GLU A 122 12.99 7.36 -6.56
N ASP A 123 13.86 8.19 -5.97
CA ASP A 123 15.13 8.56 -6.59
C ASP A 123 16.06 7.34 -6.77
N ARG A 124 16.14 6.43 -5.81
CA ARG A 124 16.90 5.17 -5.95
C ARG A 124 16.31 4.25 -7.00
N ILE A 125 14.98 4.08 -7.00
CA ILE A 125 14.30 3.28 -8.01
C ILE A 125 14.57 3.86 -9.41
N SER A 126 14.54 5.19 -9.57
CA SER A 126 14.81 5.86 -10.85
C SER A 126 16.24 5.58 -11.36
N ILE A 127 17.25 5.47 -10.46
CA ILE A 127 18.62 5.10 -10.82
C ILE A 127 18.68 3.68 -11.38
N PHE A 128 17.96 2.72 -10.74
CA PHE A 128 17.84 1.36 -11.27
C PHE A 128 17.24 1.35 -12.67
N ILE A 129 16.09 2.03 -12.85
CA ILE A 129 15.41 2.12 -14.15
C ILE A 129 16.33 2.73 -15.21
N LYS A 130 17.07 3.78 -14.86
CA LYS A 130 18.04 4.40 -15.76
C LYS A 130 19.09 3.39 -16.22
N ASN A 131 19.74 2.71 -15.27
CA ASN A 131 20.79 1.74 -15.58
C ASN A 131 20.26 0.55 -16.41
N ILE A 132 19.03 0.10 -16.14
CA ILE A 132 18.34 -0.92 -16.94
C ILE A 132 18.07 -0.41 -18.36
N THR A 133 17.56 0.81 -18.50
CA THR A 133 17.28 1.45 -19.81
C THR A 133 18.54 1.61 -20.65
N GLU A 134 19.64 2.00 -20.01
CA GLU A 134 20.96 2.17 -20.63
C GLU A 134 21.70 0.83 -20.85
N GLN A 135 21.10 -0.29 -20.46
CA GLN A 135 21.69 -1.65 -20.49
C GLN A 135 23.02 -1.77 -19.73
N ASN A 136 23.21 -0.94 -18.71
CA ASN A 136 24.39 -0.94 -17.87
C ASN A 136 24.29 -2.02 -16.77
N ILE A 137 24.32 -3.29 -17.18
CA ILE A 137 24.14 -4.45 -16.27
C ILE A 137 25.12 -4.45 -15.10
N PRO A 138 26.45 -4.14 -15.28
CA PRO A 138 27.36 -4.10 -14.14
C PRO A 138 26.90 -3.12 -13.05
N GLN A 139 26.41 -1.94 -13.43
CA GLN A 139 25.94 -0.94 -12.47
C GLN A 139 24.63 -1.37 -11.79
N VAL A 140 23.73 -2.04 -12.51
CA VAL A 140 22.50 -2.60 -11.92
C VAL A 140 22.85 -3.60 -10.80
N LEU A 141 23.86 -4.47 -11.02
CA LEU A 141 24.28 -5.46 -10.02
C LEU A 141 24.93 -4.77 -8.80
N ILE A 142 25.77 -3.75 -9.00
CA ILE A 142 26.39 -2.99 -7.91
C ILE A 142 25.31 -2.28 -7.07
N GLU A 143 24.35 -1.62 -7.72
CA GLU A 143 23.24 -0.96 -7.02
C GLU A 143 22.38 -1.97 -6.24
N PHE A 144 22.14 -3.16 -6.81
CA PHE A 144 21.40 -4.22 -6.13
C PHE A 144 22.13 -4.70 -4.86
N ASP A 145 23.42 -4.94 -4.96
CA ASP A 145 24.25 -5.32 -3.82
C ASP A 145 24.26 -4.24 -2.73
N THR A 146 24.40 -2.99 -3.13
CA THR A 146 24.31 -1.82 -2.23
C THR A 146 22.96 -1.75 -1.50
N VAL A 147 21.86 -2.10 -2.17
CA VAL A 147 20.52 -2.15 -1.54
C VAL A 147 20.48 -3.23 -0.46
N LEU A 148 21.01 -4.42 -0.75
CA LEU A 148 21.06 -5.53 0.21
C LEU A 148 21.99 -5.23 1.40
N GLU A 149 23.17 -4.64 1.16
CA GLU A 149 24.11 -4.24 2.22
C GLU A 149 23.53 -3.19 3.17
N ASN A 150 22.65 -2.31 2.68
CA ASN A 150 21.92 -1.34 3.50
C ASN A 150 20.71 -1.95 4.24
N GLY A 151 20.52 -3.28 4.20
CA GLY A 151 19.49 -3.98 4.95
C GLY A 151 18.09 -3.93 4.33
N PHE A 152 17.98 -3.51 3.06
CA PHE A 152 16.71 -3.60 2.34
C PHE A 152 16.49 -5.01 1.80
N GLU A 153 15.25 -5.47 1.85
CA GLU A 153 14.88 -6.75 1.26
C GLU A 153 14.71 -6.63 -0.25
N GLY A 154 15.14 -7.66 -1.00
CA GLY A 154 15.00 -7.68 -2.45
C GLY A 154 13.55 -7.55 -2.92
N GLU A 155 12.59 -8.06 -2.13
CA GLU A 155 11.15 -7.94 -2.40
C GLU A 155 10.68 -6.47 -2.42
N ASN A 156 11.23 -5.63 -1.55
CA ASN A 156 10.92 -4.19 -1.51
C ASN A 156 11.42 -3.48 -2.77
N LEU A 157 12.58 -3.87 -3.30
CA LEU A 157 13.08 -3.36 -4.58
C LEU A 157 12.17 -3.81 -5.74
N ILE A 158 11.79 -5.08 -5.79
CA ILE A 158 10.90 -5.60 -6.84
C ILE A 158 9.56 -4.89 -6.81
N SER A 159 8.96 -4.72 -5.62
CA SER A 159 7.70 -3.98 -5.46
C SER A 159 7.83 -2.53 -5.93
N GLY A 160 8.91 -1.85 -5.57
CA GLY A 160 9.18 -0.49 -6.03
C GLY A 160 9.36 -0.39 -7.56
N LEU A 161 10.04 -1.37 -8.17
CA LEU A 161 10.19 -1.45 -9.62
C LEU A 161 8.83 -1.69 -10.31
N ILE A 162 7.99 -2.57 -9.77
CA ILE A 162 6.63 -2.82 -10.29
C ILE A 162 5.83 -1.53 -10.29
N ASP A 163 5.79 -0.82 -9.17
CA ASP A 163 5.06 0.45 -9.06
C ASP A 163 5.60 1.51 -10.01
N TYR A 164 6.91 1.59 -10.16
CA TYR A 164 7.52 2.56 -11.07
C TYR A 164 7.20 2.24 -12.55
N TYR A 165 7.33 0.99 -12.99
CA TYR A 165 6.95 0.59 -14.36
C TYR A 165 5.45 0.73 -14.61
N ARG A 166 4.60 0.51 -13.61
CA ARG A 166 3.18 0.83 -13.68
C ARG A 166 2.95 2.33 -13.91
N ASN A 167 3.69 3.19 -13.22
CA ASN A 167 3.62 4.63 -13.42
C ASN A 167 4.13 5.05 -14.81
N ILE A 168 5.21 4.42 -15.34
CA ILE A 168 5.66 4.60 -16.72
C ILE A 168 4.52 4.26 -17.70
N MET A 169 3.84 3.14 -17.51
CA MET A 169 2.71 2.76 -18.36
C MET A 169 1.56 3.76 -18.30
N MET A 170 1.27 4.31 -17.10
CA MET A 170 0.26 5.34 -16.92
C MET A 170 0.62 6.65 -17.62
N CYS A 171 1.91 7.03 -17.67
CA CYS A 171 2.39 8.21 -18.40
C CYS A 171 2.19 8.12 -19.91
N GLN A 172 2.15 6.91 -20.48
CA GLN A 172 1.96 6.71 -21.91
C GLN A 172 0.54 7.10 -22.41
N ASN A 173 -0.41 7.29 -21.50
CA ASN A 173 -1.78 7.68 -21.85
C ASN A 173 -2.23 8.90 -21.04
N PRO A 174 -2.64 10.01 -21.70
CA PRO A 174 -3.07 11.24 -21.01
C PRO A 174 -4.22 11.03 -20.01
N ILE A 175 -5.12 10.06 -20.26
CA ILE A 175 -6.24 9.77 -19.37
C ILE A 175 -5.77 9.17 -18.04
N SER A 176 -4.73 8.34 -18.06
CA SER A 176 -4.19 7.68 -16.86
C SER A 176 -3.18 8.53 -16.08
N LEU A 177 -2.66 9.62 -16.67
CA LEU A 177 -1.74 10.54 -16.00
C LEU A 177 -2.27 11.09 -14.66
N GLN A 178 -3.57 11.35 -14.58
CA GLN A 178 -4.23 11.82 -13.35
C GLN A 178 -4.24 10.78 -12.22
N LEU A 179 -4.00 9.51 -12.51
CA LEU A 179 -3.96 8.43 -11.51
C LEU A 179 -2.59 8.33 -10.81
N ILE A 180 -1.55 9.01 -11.35
CA ILE A 180 -0.21 9.01 -10.77
C ILE A 180 -0.18 9.96 -9.58
N LYS A 181 0.16 9.44 -8.41
CA LYS A 181 0.17 10.18 -7.14
C LYS A 181 1.54 10.76 -6.75
N SER A 182 2.53 10.66 -7.62
CA SER A 182 3.89 11.18 -7.39
C SER A 182 3.97 12.71 -7.48
N SER A 183 5.07 13.29 -6.97
CA SER A 183 5.36 14.72 -7.06
C SER A 183 5.46 15.21 -8.51
N ALA A 184 5.33 16.52 -8.74
CA ALA A 184 5.48 17.07 -10.09
C ALA A 184 6.85 16.72 -10.70
N LYS A 185 7.94 16.80 -9.91
CA LYS A 185 9.30 16.45 -10.33
C LYS A 185 9.41 14.96 -10.68
N SER A 186 8.86 14.09 -9.85
CA SER A 186 8.85 12.63 -10.13
C SER A 186 8.09 12.31 -11.40
N LYS A 187 6.96 13.00 -11.64
CA LYS A 187 6.16 12.81 -12.87
C LYS A 187 6.93 13.18 -14.13
N GLU A 188 7.74 14.24 -14.10
CA GLU A 188 8.62 14.59 -15.23
C GLU A 188 9.61 13.47 -15.52
N ILE A 189 10.32 12.98 -14.50
CA ILE A 189 11.29 11.89 -14.64
C ILE A 189 10.63 10.61 -15.18
N ILE A 190 9.47 10.24 -14.64
CA ILE A 190 8.73 9.07 -15.10
C ILE A 190 8.27 9.23 -16.55
N ASN A 191 7.84 10.44 -16.94
CA ASN A 191 7.42 10.72 -18.30
C ASN A 191 8.59 10.65 -19.29
N ASP A 192 9.79 11.07 -18.90
CA ASP A 192 10.99 10.91 -19.71
C ASP A 192 11.26 9.42 -19.97
N PHE A 193 11.21 8.58 -18.93
CA PHE A 193 11.34 7.13 -19.10
C PHE A 193 10.22 6.51 -19.97
N ALA A 194 9.01 7.05 -19.91
CA ALA A 194 7.90 6.55 -20.71
C ALA A 194 8.17 6.62 -22.23
N SER A 195 9.05 7.53 -22.66
CA SER A 195 9.45 7.66 -24.08
C SER A 195 10.38 6.53 -24.55
N PHE A 196 11.11 5.86 -23.65
CA PHE A 196 12.06 4.79 -24.01
C PHE A 196 11.41 3.42 -24.14
N TYR A 197 10.19 3.24 -23.62
CA TYR A 197 9.51 1.93 -23.58
C TYR A 197 8.22 1.96 -24.39
N SER A 198 7.98 0.92 -25.18
CA SER A 198 6.66 0.66 -25.71
C SER A 198 5.76 0.02 -24.63
N THR A 199 4.45 0.20 -24.70
CA THR A 199 3.49 -0.41 -23.77
C THR A 199 3.66 -1.94 -23.66
N ASN A 200 3.96 -2.62 -24.77
CA ASN A 200 4.19 -4.07 -24.79
C ASN A 200 5.48 -4.46 -24.03
N GLN A 201 6.53 -3.63 -24.09
CA GLN A 201 7.75 -3.86 -23.31
C GLN A 201 7.48 -3.70 -21.82
N VAL A 202 6.77 -2.63 -21.42
CA VAL A 202 6.40 -2.42 -20.01
C VAL A 202 5.57 -3.57 -19.47
N LEU A 203 4.57 -4.05 -20.23
CA LEU A 203 3.75 -5.20 -19.85
C LEU A 203 4.60 -6.48 -19.64
N LYS A 204 5.57 -6.74 -20.53
CA LYS A 204 6.47 -7.89 -20.37
C LYS A 204 7.35 -7.76 -19.11
N ILE A 205 7.88 -6.56 -18.84
CA ILE A 205 8.67 -6.31 -17.64
C ILE A 205 7.82 -6.54 -16.39
N LEU A 206 6.61 -5.97 -16.33
CA LEU A 206 5.69 -6.18 -15.21
C LEU A 206 5.37 -7.67 -15.02
N GLN A 207 5.16 -8.42 -16.09
CA GLN A 207 4.92 -9.86 -16.03
C GLN A 207 6.12 -10.63 -15.46
N ILE A 208 7.35 -10.24 -15.81
CA ILE A 208 8.57 -10.88 -15.28
C ILE A 208 8.74 -10.56 -13.79
N LEU A 209 8.49 -9.31 -13.38
CA LEU A 209 8.67 -8.88 -12.00
C LEU A 209 7.58 -9.44 -11.05
N SER A 210 6.42 -9.86 -11.59
CA SER A 210 5.29 -10.38 -10.81
C SER A 210 5.31 -11.92 -10.64
N ASN A 211 6.27 -12.62 -11.25
CA ASN A 211 6.45 -14.07 -11.13
C ASN A 211 7.56 -14.41 -10.14
#